data_f756ed1196ca7da7068bb09a918386ed
#
_entry.id   f756ed1196ca7da7068bb09a918386ed
#
_cell.length_a   1.000
_cell.length_b   1.000
_cell.length_c   1.000
_cell.angle_alpha   90.00
_cell.angle_beta   90.00
_cell.angle_gamma   90.00
#
_symmetry.space_group_name_H-M   'P 1'
#
loop_
_entity.id
_entity.type
_entity.pdbx_description
1 polymer ?
#
loop_
_entity_poly.entity_id
_entity_poly.type
_entity_poly.pdbx_seq_one_letter_code
_entity_poly.pdbx_strand_id
1 'polypeptide(L)'
;RPLLRTLLALFIGSQFLYMAYFVVAPKSARRVHRWMPLPFVASAYLWHLLVLPASWAGIGVTSAASAASAAAERITTRRRPETSQPDLRHTLSRRQALTAVAAVATPPLLTALGVARAMPQLDHFRINPIHLLIPGLPPNLDGLRIAHLSDIHVGRYTRRGTLPAIVEATNQLRADLVLFTGDLIDLSLDDLDTGIAALRRLDPRHGLAIIEGNHDLIEDPDIFDRRMQLAGMPLLIDDTMTVTVRNERIQLLGMRWGAASGDRRRCKPADLAQSVAALQPQREAGAFPILLGHHPHCFDPAAAAGFPLTLSGHTHGGQLMLSNEIGFGPLFYRYWSGVYRQGISQLVVSNGVGNWFPLRINAPAEIIQLTLHRA
;
A
#
# COMPACT_ATOMS: atom_id res chain seq x y z
N ARG A 1 -29.77 -11.27 -26.96
CA ARG A 1 -30.19 -10.17 -26.03
C ARG A 1 -30.55 -10.65 -24.61
N PRO A 2 -31.35 -11.72 -24.36
CA PRO A 2 -31.61 -12.16 -23.00
C PRO A 2 -30.36 -12.68 -22.32
N LEU A 3 -29.53 -13.49 -22.97
CA LEU A 3 -28.28 -14.01 -22.45
C LEU A 3 -27.34 -12.92 -21.91
N LEU A 4 -27.15 -11.83 -22.66
CA LEU A 4 -26.29 -10.71 -22.23
C LEU A 4 -26.83 -10.06 -20.95
N ARG A 5 -28.16 -9.84 -20.86
CA ARG A 5 -28.79 -9.30 -19.65
C ARG A 5 -28.59 -10.22 -18.44
N THR A 6 -28.74 -11.52 -18.65
CA THR A 6 -28.51 -12.53 -17.58
C THR A 6 -27.06 -12.52 -17.15
N LEU A 7 -26.09 -12.54 -18.07
CA LEU A 7 -24.67 -12.50 -17.74
C LEU A 7 -24.28 -11.23 -16.97
N LEU A 8 -24.81 -10.08 -17.38
CA LEU A 8 -24.59 -8.82 -16.67
C LEU A 8 -25.21 -8.83 -15.27
N ALA A 9 -26.43 -9.32 -15.14
CA ALA A 9 -27.09 -9.42 -13.83
C ALA A 9 -26.33 -10.36 -12.89
N LEU A 10 -25.86 -11.49 -13.40
CA LEU A 10 -25.02 -12.44 -12.63
C LEU A 10 -23.69 -11.81 -12.25
N PHE A 11 -23.02 -11.14 -13.18
CA PHE A 11 -21.77 -10.42 -12.90
C PHE A 11 -21.97 -9.37 -11.80
N ILE A 12 -22.88 -8.41 -12.01
CA ILE A 12 -23.13 -7.33 -11.05
C ILE A 12 -23.61 -7.89 -9.73
N GLY A 13 -24.57 -8.81 -9.72
CA GLY A 13 -25.07 -9.46 -8.50
C GLY A 13 -23.98 -10.16 -7.72
N SER A 14 -23.09 -10.90 -8.38
CA SER A 14 -21.96 -11.56 -7.73
C SER A 14 -20.97 -10.58 -7.07
N GLN A 15 -20.70 -9.44 -7.72
CA GLN A 15 -19.83 -8.41 -7.15
C GLN A 15 -20.41 -7.82 -5.85
N PHE A 16 -21.71 -7.47 -5.88
CA PHE A 16 -22.40 -6.90 -4.72
C PHE A 16 -22.56 -7.92 -3.58
N LEU A 17 -22.95 -9.15 -3.89
CA LEU A 17 -23.07 -10.22 -2.89
C LEU A 17 -21.74 -10.52 -2.19
N TYR A 18 -20.65 -10.58 -2.96
CA TYR A 18 -19.32 -10.77 -2.39
C TYR A 18 -18.90 -9.62 -1.47
N MET A 19 -19.08 -8.37 -1.91
CA MET A 19 -18.70 -7.20 -1.11
C MET A 19 -19.56 -7.08 0.14
N ALA A 20 -20.87 -7.31 0.03
CA ALA A 20 -21.78 -7.34 1.17
C ALA A 20 -21.37 -8.42 2.19
N TYR A 21 -21.05 -9.62 1.71
CA TYR A 21 -20.53 -10.69 2.55
C TYR A 21 -19.22 -10.27 3.24
N PHE A 22 -18.26 -9.70 2.50
CA PHE A 22 -16.98 -9.27 3.05
C PHE A 22 -17.12 -8.20 4.15
N VAL A 23 -18.07 -7.28 4.00
CA VAL A 23 -18.32 -6.20 4.97
C VAL A 23 -19.07 -6.70 6.19
N VAL A 24 -20.11 -7.54 6.00
CA VAL A 24 -21.06 -7.92 7.06
C VAL A 24 -20.61 -9.18 7.81
N ALA A 25 -19.90 -10.09 7.14
CA ALA A 25 -19.50 -11.35 7.75
C ALA A 25 -18.58 -11.16 8.98
N PRO A 26 -18.81 -11.90 10.06
CA PRO A 26 -17.92 -11.88 11.23
C PRO A 26 -16.51 -12.34 10.82
N LYS A 27 -15.48 -11.88 11.57
CA LYS A 27 -14.07 -12.18 11.28
C LYS A 27 -13.83 -13.70 11.08
N SER A 28 -14.47 -14.55 11.87
CA SER A 28 -14.38 -16.01 11.77
C SER A 28 -14.91 -16.56 10.43
N ALA A 29 -15.97 -15.98 9.90
CA ALA A 29 -16.56 -16.40 8.63
C ALA A 29 -15.75 -15.90 7.42
N ARG A 30 -14.93 -14.86 7.59
CA ARG A 30 -14.05 -14.36 6.52
C ARG A 30 -12.99 -15.38 6.07
N ARG A 31 -12.81 -16.47 6.77
CA ARG A 31 -11.97 -17.60 6.30
C ARG A 31 -12.41 -18.16 4.94
N VAL A 32 -13.70 -18.09 4.58
CA VAL A 32 -14.19 -18.45 3.24
C VAL A 32 -13.56 -17.58 2.15
N HIS A 33 -13.23 -16.34 2.46
CA HIS A 33 -12.50 -15.46 1.56
C HIS A 33 -11.18 -16.09 1.05
N ARG A 34 -10.49 -16.89 1.83
CA ARG A 34 -9.25 -17.59 1.44
C ARG A 34 -9.44 -18.56 0.26
N TRP A 35 -10.66 -19.07 0.05
CA TRP A 35 -10.99 -20.07 -0.98
C TRP A 35 -11.51 -19.46 -2.28
N MET A 36 -11.90 -18.20 -2.26
CA MET A 36 -12.41 -17.52 -3.46
C MET A 36 -11.31 -17.35 -4.51
N PRO A 37 -11.59 -17.60 -5.80
CA PRO A 37 -10.60 -17.35 -6.87
C PRO A 37 -10.07 -15.92 -6.83
N LEU A 38 -8.76 -15.75 -6.87
CA LEU A 38 -8.13 -14.43 -6.76
C LEU A 38 -8.58 -13.44 -7.83
N PRO A 39 -8.74 -13.83 -9.13
CA PRO A 39 -9.28 -12.91 -10.14
C PRO A 39 -10.70 -12.41 -9.84
N PHE A 40 -11.53 -13.24 -9.21
CA PHE A 40 -12.88 -12.85 -8.78
C PHE A 40 -12.83 -11.81 -7.66
N VAL A 41 -11.98 -12.04 -6.66
CA VAL A 41 -11.76 -11.08 -5.57
C VAL A 41 -11.21 -9.76 -6.11
N ALA A 42 -10.19 -9.82 -6.98
CA ALA A 42 -9.63 -8.66 -7.64
C ALA A 42 -10.70 -7.88 -8.45
N SER A 43 -11.60 -8.60 -9.16
CA SER A 43 -12.68 -7.96 -9.89
C SER A 43 -13.65 -7.21 -8.97
N ALA A 44 -13.97 -7.78 -7.80
CA ALA A 44 -14.87 -7.14 -6.84
C ALA A 44 -14.27 -5.85 -6.26
N TYR A 45 -12.99 -5.87 -5.90
CA TYR A 45 -12.30 -4.66 -5.44
C TYR A 45 -12.22 -3.61 -6.54
N LEU A 46 -11.79 -3.97 -7.76
CA LEU A 46 -11.69 -3.04 -8.88
C LEU A 46 -13.05 -2.44 -9.24
N TRP A 47 -14.10 -3.29 -9.25
CA TRP A 47 -15.46 -2.86 -9.50
C TRP A 47 -15.91 -1.79 -8.50
N HIS A 48 -15.80 -2.05 -7.21
CA HIS A 48 -16.33 -1.16 -6.18
C HIS A 48 -15.46 0.09 -5.93
N LEU A 49 -14.15 -0.04 -6.06
CA LEU A 49 -13.23 1.08 -5.77
C LEU A 49 -13.07 2.05 -6.95
N LEU A 50 -13.15 1.56 -8.20
CA LEU A 50 -12.86 2.39 -9.37
C LEU A 50 -13.99 2.40 -10.38
N VAL A 51 -14.44 1.23 -10.86
CA VAL A 51 -15.33 1.16 -12.02
C VAL A 51 -16.73 1.67 -11.68
N LEU A 52 -17.28 1.27 -10.56
CA LEU A 52 -18.63 1.70 -10.14
C LEU A 52 -18.68 3.21 -9.83
N PRO A 53 -17.76 3.79 -9.01
CA PRO A 53 -17.75 5.23 -8.80
C PRO A 53 -17.54 6.04 -10.07
N ALA A 54 -16.62 5.62 -10.95
CA ALA A 54 -16.41 6.29 -12.25
C ALA A 54 -17.66 6.22 -13.14
N SER A 55 -18.36 5.08 -13.16
CA SER A 55 -19.61 4.91 -13.90
C SER A 55 -20.70 5.84 -13.38
N TRP A 56 -20.87 5.95 -12.07
CA TRP A 56 -21.82 6.88 -11.45
C TRP A 56 -21.47 8.34 -11.75
N ALA A 57 -20.20 8.72 -11.66
CA ALA A 57 -19.74 10.06 -12.03
C ALA A 57 -20.05 10.37 -13.50
N GLY A 58 -19.78 9.44 -14.41
CA GLY A 58 -20.12 9.57 -15.84
C GLY A 58 -21.61 9.74 -16.08
N ILE A 59 -22.45 8.96 -15.41
CA ILE A 59 -23.91 9.09 -15.49
C ILE A 59 -24.36 10.48 -14.97
N GLY A 60 -23.79 10.92 -13.86
CA GLY A 60 -24.09 12.24 -13.28
C GLY A 60 -23.76 13.39 -14.23
N VAL A 61 -22.56 13.36 -14.84
CA VAL A 61 -22.13 14.38 -15.81
C VAL A 61 -23.02 14.39 -17.06
N THR A 62 -23.31 13.21 -17.62
CA THR A 62 -24.17 13.12 -18.82
C THR A 62 -25.60 13.55 -18.54
N SER A 63 -26.15 13.22 -17.36
CA SER A 63 -27.48 13.65 -16.94
C SER A 63 -27.54 15.18 -16.75
N ALA A 64 -26.53 15.76 -16.12
CA ALA A 64 -26.42 17.20 -15.93
C ALA A 64 -26.31 17.95 -17.28
N ALA A 65 -25.48 17.44 -18.20
CA ALA A 65 -25.33 17.99 -19.54
C ALA A 65 -26.67 17.93 -20.32
N SER A 66 -27.37 16.79 -20.26
CA SER A 66 -28.69 16.63 -20.87
C SER A 66 -29.74 17.58 -20.31
N ALA A 67 -29.76 17.74 -18.99
CA ALA A 67 -30.67 18.69 -18.32
C ALA A 67 -30.36 20.16 -18.71
N ALA A 68 -29.08 20.53 -18.79
CA ALA A 68 -28.63 21.85 -19.22
C ALA A 68 -29.03 22.13 -20.68
N SER A 69 -28.84 21.14 -21.59
CA SER A 69 -29.27 21.24 -22.98
C SER A 69 -30.78 21.42 -23.10
N ALA A 70 -31.57 20.62 -22.36
CA ALA A 70 -33.03 20.75 -22.37
C ALA A 70 -33.50 22.09 -21.78
N ALA A 71 -32.81 22.63 -20.76
CA ALA A 71 -33.12 23.96 -20.24
C ALA A 71 -32.77 25.06 -21.24
N ALA A 72 -31.65 24.98 -21.94
CA ALA A 72 -31.26 25.90 -23.00
C ALA A 72 -32.28 25.90 -24.20
N GLU A 73 -32.72 24.72 -24.62
CA GLU A 73 -33.75 24.57 -25.64
C GLU A 73 -35.06 25.20 -25.20
N ARG A 74 -35.52 25.00 -23.96
CA ARG A 74 -36.73 25.64 -23.44
C ARG A 74 -36.64 27.16 -23.42
N ILE A 75 -35.48 27.73 -23.17
CA ILE A 75 -35.25 29.18 -23.20
C ILE A 75 -35.28 29.70 -24.63
N THR A 76 -34.69 28.94 -25.57
CA THR A 76 -34.61 29.36 -26.98
C THR A 76 -35.90 29.10 -27.77
N THR A 77 -36.68 28.07 -27.42
CA THR A 77 -37.92 27.67 -28.13
C THR A 77 -39.18 28.29 -27.56
N ARG A 78 -39.10 29.21 -26.57
CA ARG A 78 -40.26 29.90 -26.00
C ARG A 78 -41.14 30.69 -26.98
N ARG A 79 -40.89 30.59 -28.29
CA ARG A 79 -41.57 31.30 -29.37
C ARG A 79 -42.26 30.42 -30.42
N ARG A 80 -42.38 29.11 -30.24
CA ARG A 80 -43.17 28.28 -31.20
C ARG A 80 -44.20 27.44 -30.46
N PRO A 81 -45.52 27.59 -30.79
CA PRO A 81 -46.53 26.63 -30.31
C PRO A 81 -46.36 25.32 -31.08
N GLU A 82 -46.02 24.23 -30.41
CA GLU A 82 -46.00 22.89 -30.98
C GLU A 82 -47.39 22.28 -30.97
N THR A 83 -47.92 22.05 -32.15
CA THR A 83 -48.98 21.10 -32.43
C THR A 83 -48.35 19.81 -32.93
N SER A 84 -47.82 18.97 -32.08
CA SER A 84 -47.43 17.61 -32.42
C SER A 84 -47.81 16.65 -31.31
N GLN A 85 -48.62 15.65 -31.64
CA GLN A 85 -48.96 14.53 -30.77
C GLN A 85 -47.71 13.75 -30.41
N PRO A 86 -47.53 13.29 -29.14
CA PRO A 86 -46.38 12.49 -28.75
C PRO A 86 -46.48 11.11 -29.43
N ASP A 87 -45.52 10.80 -30.30
CA ASP A 87 -45.36 9.47 -30.89
C ASP A 87 -44.84 8.53 -29.77
N LEU A 88 -45.70 7.67 -29.27
CA LEU A 88 -45.43 6.71 -28.18
C LEU A 88 -44.51 5.54 -28.59
N ARG A 89 -43.98 5.56 -29.84
CA ARG A 89 -43.02 4.56 -30.30
C ARG A 89 -41.57 5.05 -30.09
N HIS A 90 -41.06 5.01 -28.89
CA HIS A 90 -39.64 5.23 -28.63
C HIS A 90 -38.79 4.08 -29.22
N THR A 91 -38.63 4.05 -30.53
CA THR A 91 -37.59 3.23 -31.17
C THR A 91 -36.26 3.96 -31.02
N LEU A 92 -35.32 3.33 -30.28
CA LEU A 92 -33.96 3.85 -30.16
C LEU A 92 -33.36 3.99 -31.55
N SER A 93 -32.83 5.16 -31.90
CA SER A 93 -32.02 5.32 -33.11
C SER A 93 -30.79 4.37 -33.02
N ARG A 94 -30.23 4.01 -34.18
CA ARG A 94 -29.00 3.16 -34.23
C ARG A 94 -27.89 3.72 -33.34
N ARG A 95 -27.71 5.04 -33.32
CA ARG A 95 -26.73 5.73 -32.48
C ARG A 95 -27.04 5.53 -30.99
N GLN A 96 -28.27 5.75 -30.56
CA GLN A 96 -28.69 5.53 -29.17
C GLN A 96 -28.56 4.08 -28.76
N ALA A 97 -28.89 3.12 -29.63
CA ALA A 97 -28.72 1.69 -29.37
C ALA A 97 -27.24 1.32 -29.19
N LEU A 98 -26.33 1.84 -30.02
CA LEU A 98 -24.89 1.63 -29.91
C LEU A 98 -24.32 2.26 -28.62
N THR A 99 -24.73 3.48 -28.30
CA THR A 99 -24.33 4.17 -27.08
C THR A 99 -24.78 3.39 -25.84
N ALA A 100 -26.00 2.90 -25.81
CA ALA A 100 -26.53 2.09 -24.72
C ALA A 100 -25.77 0.77 -24.55
N VAL A 101 -25.44 0.08 -25.65
CA VAL A 101 -24.61 -1.14 -25.62
C VAL A 101 -23.22 -0.83 -25.08
N ALA A 102 -22.56 0.23 -25.56
CA ALA A 102 -21.25 0.64 -25.09
C ALA A 102 -21.28 0.99 -23.60
N ALA A 103 -22.25 1.78 -23.15
CA ALA A 103 -22.38 2.15 -21.74
C ALA A 103 -22.54 0.95 -20.81
N VAL A 104 -23.26 -0.09 -21.25
CA VAL A 104 -23.49 -1.30 -20.46
C VAL A 104 -22.30 -2.26 -20.51
N ALA A 105 -21.60 -2.37 -21.64
CA ALA A 105 -20.48 -3.30 -21.81
C ALA A 105 -19.15 -2.75 -21.29
N THR A 106 -18.96 -1.43 -21.30
CA THR A 106 -17.68 -0.81 -20.91
C THR A 106 -17.28 -1.12 -19.46
N PRO A 107 -18.14 -0.97 -18.43
CA PRO A 107 -17.71 -1.23 -17.05
C PRO A 107 -17.22 -2.67 -16.79
N PRO A 108 -17.93 -3.75 -17.20
CA PRO A 108 -17.42 -5.11 -17.08
C PRO A 108 -16.13 -5.35 -17.86
N LEU A 109 -16.01 -4.77 -19.07
CA LEU A 109 -14.78 -4.88 -19.86
C LEU A 109 -13.59 -4.20 -19.19
N LEU A 110 -13.76 -2.99 -18.66
CA LEU A 110 -12.73 -2.29 -17.90
C LEU A 110 -12.32 -3.09 -16.66
N THR A 111 -13.29 -3.71 -15.98
CA THR A 111 -13.00 -4.58 -14.84
C THR A 111 -12.14 -5.77 -15.27
N ALA A 112 -12.53 -6.46 -16.35
CA ALA A 112 -11.76 -7.61 -16.84
C ALA A 112 -10.34 -7.23 -17.28
N LEU A 113 -10.19 -6.12 -18.02
CA LEU A 113 -8.87 -5.59 -18.44
C LEU A 113 -8.03 -5.17 -17.25
N GLY A 114 -8.63 -4.50 -16.27
CA GLY A 114 -7.95 -4.10 -15.04
C GLY A 114 -7.45 -5.29 -14.23
N VAL A 115 -8.27 -6.33 -14.08
CA VAL A 115 -7.85 -7.59 -13.43
C VAL A 115 -6.72 -8.25 -14.21
N ALA A 116 -6.86 -8.38 -15.53
CA ALA A 116 -5.82 -8.95 -16.39
C ALA A 116 -4.48 -8.19 -16.28
N ARG A 117 -4.54 -6.87 -16.09
CA ARG A 117 -3.36 -6.01 -15.88
C ARG A 117 -2.78 -6.15 -14.48
N ALA A 118 -3.62 -6.24 -13.46
CA ALA A 118 -3.21 -6.26 -12.05
C ALA A 118 -2.61 -7.60 -11.61
N MET A 119 -3.20 -8.72 -12.07
CA MET A 119 -2.86 -10.05 -11.60
C MET A 119 -1.36 -10.42 -11.76
N PRO A 120 -0.70 -10.18 -12.92
CA PRO A 120 0.72 -10.47 -13.06
C PRO A 120 1.61 -9.62 -12.15
N GLN A 121 1.17 -8.39 -11.78
CA GLN A 121 1.97 -7.47 -10.98
C GLN A 121 2.03 -7.86 -9.50
N LEU A 122 1.15 -8.75 -9.02
CA LEU A 122 1.16 -9.22 -7.63
C LEU A 122 2.38 -10.11 -7.31
N ASP A 123 2.91 -10.82 -8.28
CA ASP A 123 4.03 -11.74 -8.09
C ASP A 123 5.38 -11.13 -8.53
N HIS A 124 5.38 -9.88 -9.02
CA HIS A 124 6.58 -9.20 -9.49
C HIS A 124 6.97 -8.07 -8.54
N PHE A 125 8.25 -8.02 -8.22
CA PHE A 125 8.86 -6.88 -7.54
C PHE A 125 10.15 -6.49 -8.28
N ARG A 126 10.63 -5.27 -8.02
CA ARG A 126 11.88 -4.75 -8.56
C ARG A 126 12.88 -4.46 -7.45
N ILE A 127 14.16 -4.41 -7.80
CA ILE A 127 15.17 -3.74 -6.98
C ILE A 127 15.13 -2.26 -7.38
N ASN A 128 14.93 -1.39 -6.39
CA ASN A 128 14.91 0.06 -6.59
C ASN A 128 16.17 0.68 -5.99
N PRO A 129 17.20 1.01 -6.78
CA PRO A 129 18.42 1.64 -6.27
C PRO A 129 18.16 3.12 -5.98
N ILE A 130 18.47 3.54 -4.75
CA ILE A 130 18.38 4.93 -4.31
C ILE A 130 19.71 5.34 -3.71
N HIS A 131 20.26 6.46 -4.18
CA HIS A 131 21.47 7.08 -3.66
C HIS A 131 21.11 8.35 -2.88
N LEU A 132 21.49 8.42 -1.61
CA LEU A 132 21.22 9.58 -0.76
C LEU A 132 22.50 10.28 -0.34
N LEU A 133 22.55 11.58 -0.52
CA LEU A 133 23.56 12.45 0.05
C LEU A 133 23.11 12.84 1.46
N ILE A 134 23.80 12.36 2.49
CA ILE A 134 23.42 12.55 3.90
C ILE A 134 24.37 13.54 4.56
N PRO A 135 23.88 14.73 4.98
CA PRO A 135 24.67 15.66 5.75
C PRO A 135 25.11 15.04 7.09
N GLY A 136 26.39 15.18 7.39
CA GLY A 136 26.95 14.66 8.66
C GLY A 136 27.17 13.14 8.70
N LEU A 137 27.06 12.43 7.58
CA LEU A 137 27.43 11.00 7.51
C LEU A 137 28.92 10.84 7.85
N PRO A 138 29.31 9.97 8.80
CA PRO A 138 30.69 9.64 9.08
C PRO A 138 31.45 9.20 7.82
N PRO A 139 32.72 9.64 7.63
CA PRO A 139 33.45 9.35 6.40
C PRO A 139 33.56 7.85 6.07
N ASN A 140 33.74 7.00 7.08
CA ASN A 140 33.85 5.55 6.87
C ASN A 140 32.52 4.90 6.46
N LEU A 141 31.38 5.61 6.64
CA LEU A 141 30.06 5.13 6.18
C LEU A 141 29.71 5.58 4.75
N ASP A 142 30.60 6.32 4.07
CA ASP A 142 30.39 6.60 2.64
C ASP A 142 30.30 5.29 1.85
N GLY A 143 29.25 5.17 1.01
CA GLY A 143 28.94 3.95 0.30
C GLY A 143 28.29 2.84 1.18
N LEU A 144 27.76 3.16 2.37
CA LEU A 144 26.96 2.21 3.19
C LEU A 144 25.75 1.71 2.41
N ARG A 145 25.61 0.39 2.29
CA ARG A 145 24.50 -0.25 1.56
C ARG A 145 23.49 -0.83 2.53
N ILE A 146 22.23 -0.43 2.36
CA ILE A 146 21.09 -0.89 3.16
C ILE A 146 20.07 -1.52 2.21
N ALA A 147 19.65 -2.74 2.49
CA ALA A 147 18.46 -3.31 1.89
C ALA A 147 17.26 -2.91 2.78
N HIS A 148 16.44 -2.01 2.30
CA HIS A 148 15.20 -1.62 2.98
C HIS A 148 14.05 -2.47 2.46
N LEU A 149 13.54 -3.32 3.32
CA LEU A 149 12.38 -4.16 3.13
C LEU A 149 11.20 -3.59 3.92
N SER A 150 10.00 -3.69 3.39
CA SER A 150 8.77 -3.32 4.06
C SER A 150 7.59 -4.08 3.50
N ASP A 151 6.56 -4.28 4.31
CA ASP A 151 5.24 -4.69 3.83
C ASP A 151 5.30 -6.00 3.01
N ILE A 152 5.86 -7.05 3.59
CA ILE A 152 5.87 -8.38 2.96
C ILE A 152 4.46 -8.95 2.88
N HIS A 153 3.62 -8.73 3.92
CA HIS A 153 2.26 -9.24 4.01
C HIS A 153 2.17 -10.73 3.68
N VAL A 154 2.96 -11.55 4.41
CA VAL A 154 2.87 -13.00 4.27
C VAL A 154 1.43 -13.43 4.47
N GLY A 155 0.83 -14.03 3.43
CA GLY A 155 -0.58 -14.35 3.47
C GLY A 155 -1.12 -14.70 2.09
N ARG A 156 -2.33 -14.24 1.84
CA ARG A 156 -3.05 -14.60 0.62
C ARG A 156 -2.48 -13.99 -0.66
N TYR A 157 -2.05 -12.76 -0.60
CA TYR A 157 -1.68 -11.96 -1.79
C TYR A 157 -0.18 -11.94 -2.04
N THR A 158 0.64 -12.15 -1.01
CA THR A 158 2.05 -12.48 -1.13
C THR A 158 2.21 -13.98 -0.95
N ARG A 159 2.33 -14.70 -2.06
CA ARG A 159 2.29 -16.16 -2.08
C ARG A 159 3.58 -16.75 -1.50
N ARG A 160 3.47 -17.97 -0.97
CA ARG A 160 4.63 -18.71 -0.46
C ARG A 160 5.75 -18.89 -1.51
N GLY A 161 5.41 -18.92 -2.81
CA GLY A 161 6.40 -18.98 -3.90
C GLY A 161 7.18 -17.69 -4.11
N THR A 162 6.63 -16.52 -3.74
CA THR A 162 7.30 -15.22 -3.87
C THR A 162 8.31 -14.96 -2.75
N LEU A 163 8.08 -15.50 -1.54
CA LEU A 163 8.97 -15.28 -0.39
C LEU A 163 10.42 -15.72 -0.62
N PRO A 164 10.70 -16.93 -1.17
CA PRO A 164 12.08 -17.32 -1.47
C PRO A 164 12.77 -16.36 -2.44
N ALA A 165 12.05 -15.85 -3.45
CA ALA A 165 12.61 -14.90 -4.41
C ALA A 165 12.93 -13.54 -3.74
N ILE A 166 12.08 -13.07 -2.80
CA ILE A 166 12.35 -11.86 -2.02
C ILE A 166 13.63 -12.03 -1.19
N VAL A 167 13.75 -13.14 -0.48
CA VAL A 167 14.93 -13.44 0.35
C VAL A 167 16.19 -13.53 -0.52
N GLU A 168 16.14 -14.29 -1.61
CA GLU A 168 17.27 -14.46 -2.52
C GLU A 168 17.71 -13.12 -3.13
N ALA A 169 16.75 -12.33 -3.66
CA ALA A 169 17.03 -11.02 -4.23
C ALA A 169 17.65 -10.07 -3.19
N THR A 170 17.15 -10.09 -1.93
CA THR A 170 17.73 -9.29 -0.86
C THR A 170 19.17 -9.69 -0.55
N ASN A 171 19.44 -10.99 -0.44
CA ASN A 171 20.78 -11.51 -0.16
C ASN A 171 21.77 -11.23 -1.29
N GLN A 172 21.30 -11.25 -2.55
CA GLN A 172 22.13 -10.89 -3.71
C GLN A 172 22.59 -9.42 -3.69
N LEU A 173 21.90 -8.53 -2.99
CA LEU A 173 22.33 -7.13 -2.80
C LEU A 173 23.60 -7.04 -1.97
N ARG A 174 23.94 -8.07 -1.18
CA ARG A 174 25.08 -8.07 -0.25
C ARG A 174 25.12 -6.80 0.59
N ALA A 175 23.96 -6.41 1.13
CA ALA A 175 23.81 -5.21 1.91
C ALA A 175 24.60 -5.28 3.23
N ASP A 176 25.06 -4.14 3.70
CA ASP A 176 25.71 -4.04 5.01
C ASP A 176 24.65 -4.24 6.12
N LEU A 177 23.46 -3.68 5.93
CA LEU A 177 22.31 -3.82 6.82
C LEU A 177 21.07 -4.24 6.03
N VAL A 178 20.20 -5.03 6.68
CA VAL A 178 18.82 -5.24 6.24
C VAL A 178 17.89 -4.58 7.27
N LEU A 179 17.08 -3.63 6.84
CA LEU A 179 16.16 -2.90 7.71
C LEU A 179 14.72 -3.16 7.25
N PHE A 180 13.93 -3.80 8.13
CA PHE A 180 12.56 -4.19 7.85
C PHE A 180 11.59 -3.29 8.59
N THR A 181 10.77 -2.53 7.86
CA THR A 181 9.91 -1.49 8.41
C THR A 181 8.45 -1.91 8.57
N GLY A 182 8.18 -3.14 8.99
CA GLY A 182 6.86 -3.61 9.43
C GLY A 182 5.98 -4.24 8.37
N ASP A 183 4.82 -4.73 8.80
CA ASP A 183 3.86 -5.48 8.03
C ASP A 183 4.45 -6.77 7.45
N LEU A 184 4.95 -7.63 8.35
CA LEU A 184 5.46 -8.96 8.01
C LEU A 184 4.34 -9.88 7.55
N ILE A 185 3.22 -9.91 8.29
CA ILE A 185 2.05 -10.72 7.97
C ILE A 185 0.87 -9.86 7.48
N ASP A 186 -0.07 -10.49 6.75
CA ASP A 186 -1.24 -9.76 6.24
C ASP A 186 -2.32 -9.61 7.31
N LEU A 187 -2.91 -10.71 7.80
CA LEU A 187 -4.06 -10.64 8.71
C LEU A 187 -4.01 -11.66 9.84
N SER A 188 -3.24 -12.71 9.72
CA SER A 188 -3.31 -13.87 10.62
C SER A 188 -1.97 -14.30 11.15
N LEU A 189 -1.95 -14.55 12.46
CA LEU A 189 -0.81 -15.14 13.16
C LEU A 189 -0.47 -16.57 12.69
N ASP A 190 -1.36 -17.23 11.93
CA ASP A 190 -1.07 -18.51 11.27
C ASP A 190 0.05 -18.38 10.22
N ASP A 191 0.23 -17.18 9.65
CA ASP A 191 1.24 -16.91 8.64
C ASP A 191 2.60 -16.46 9.25
N LEU A 192 2.65 -16.19 10.56
CA LEU A 192 3.81 -15.61 11.24
C LEU A 192 5.05 -16.53 11.20
N ASP A 193 4.90 -17.84 11.41
CA ASP A 193 6.04 -18.75 11.36
C ASP A 193 6.67 -18.80 9.95
N THR A 194 5.84 -18.65 8.91
CA THR A 194 6.32 -18.53 7.54
C THR A 194 7.12 -17.24 7.33
N GLY A 195 6.64 -16.12 7.89
CA GLY A 195 7.32 -14.83 7.87
C GLY A 195 8.67 -14.87 8.62
N ILE A 196 8.66 -15.40 9.84
CA ILE A 196 9.88 -15.58 10.64
C ILE A 196 10.91 -16.47 9.91
N ALA A 197 10.46 -17.57 9.31
CA ALA A 197 11.34 -18.44 8.55
C ALA A 197 11.96 -17.73 7.33
N ALA A 198 11.24 -16.81 6.68
CA ALA A 198 11.79 -15.99 5.61
C ALA A 198 12.82 -14.98 6.13
N LEU A 199 12.52 -14.26 7.22
CA LEU A 199 13.44 -13.29 7.83
C LEU A 199 14.75 -13.94 8.30
N ARG A 200 14.68 -15.16 8.87
CA ARG A 200 15.88 -15.92 9.31
C ARG A 200 16.83 -16.30 8.17
N ARG A 201 16.37 -16.28 6.94
CA ARG A 201 17.19 -16.58 5.75
C ARG A 201 17.85 -15.35 5.16
N LEU A 202 17.53 -14.15 5.67
CA LEU A 202 18.23 -12.92 5.29
C LEU A 202 19.65 -12.96 5.83
N ASP A 203 20.62 -12.57 5.00
CA ASP A 203 22.06 -12.62 5.30
C ASP A 203 22.72 -11.24 5.12
N PRO A 204 22.41 -10.27 6.00
CA PRO A 204 23.11 -8.99 6.03
C PRO A 204 24.51 -9.14 6.61
N ARG A 205 25.45 -8.33 6.16
CA ARG A 205 26.85 -8.39 6.64
C ARG A 205 27.04 -8.00 8.10
N HIS A 206 26.24 -7.04 8.59
CA HIS A 206 26.42 -6.46 9.92
C HIS A 206 25.18 -6.52 10.81
N GLY A 207 23.99 -6.61 10.26
CA GLY A 207 22.80 -6.73 11.08
C GLY A 207 21.47 -6.60 10.37
N LEU A 208 20.45 -7.18 11.02
CA LEU A 208 19.03 -7.07 10.69
C LEU A 208 18.35 -6.30 11.83
N ALA A 209 17.49 -5.34 11.50
CA ALA A 209 16.56 -4.75 12.45
C ALA A 209 15.13 -4.79 11.87
N ILE A 210 14.17 -5.02 12.75
CA ILE A 210 12.77 -5.22 12.42
C ILE A 210 11.94 -4.31 13.31
N ILE A 211 10.90 -3.68 12.74
CA ILE A 211 9.83 -3.05 13.51
C ILE A 211 8.48 -3.68 13.16
N GLU A 212 7.48 -3.44 13.98
CA GLU A 212 6.10 -3.83 13.72
C GLU A 212 5.40 -2.86 12.78
N GLY A 213 4.40 -3.37 12.01
CA GLY A 213 3.44 -2.56 11.27
C GLY A 213 2.02 -2.80 11.77
N ASN A 214 1.04 -2.16 11.15
CA ASN A 214 -0.35 -2.27 11.59
C ASN A 214 -0.97 -3.65 11.32
N HIS A 215 -0.57 -4.32 10.26
CA HIS A 215 -1.08 -5.64 9.92
C HIS A 215 -0.58 -6.72 10.89
N ASP A 216 0.62 -6.58 11.38
CA ASP A 216 1.21 -7.47 12.39
C ASP A 216 0.38 -7.53 13.69
N LEU A 217 -0.36 -6.47 13.98
CA LEU A 217 -1.11 -6.28 15.23
C LEU A 217 -2.62 -6.52 15.10
N ILE A 218 -3.14 -6.87 13.90
CA ILE A 218 -4.60 -6.99 13.65
C ILE A 218 -5.24 -8.07 14.51
N GLU A 219 -4.63 -9.24 14.60
CA GLU A 219 -5.21 -10.37 15.32
C GLU A 219 -4.95 -10.26 16.83
N ASP A 220 -3.67 -10.25 17.24
CA ASP A 220 -3.26 -10.11 18.63
C ASP A 220 -1.84 -9.56 18.72
N PRO A 221 -1.65 -8.29 19.17
CA PRO A 221 -0.34 -7.66 19.28
C PRO A 221 0.61 -8.38 20.24
N ASP A 222 0.10 -8.86 21.38
CA ASP A 222 0.93 -9.45 22.42
C ASP A 222 1.44 -10.84 22.02
N ILE A 223 0.63 -11.58 21.28
CA ILE A 223 1.04 -12.86 20.69
C ILE A 223 2.09 -12.64 19.60
N PHE A 224 1.91 -11.64 18.73
CA PHE A 224 2.90 -11.30 17.71
C PHE A 224 4.26 -11.00 18.35
N ASP A 225 4.30 -10.05 19.29
CA ASP A 225 5.55 -9.65 19.98
C ASP A 225 6.23 -10.84 20.65
N ARG A 226 5.46 -11.62 21.42
CA ARG A 226 5.98 -12.80 22.12
C ARG A 226 6.58 -13.82 21.16
N ARG A 227 5.91 -14.10 20.04
CA ARG A 227 6.41 -15.08 19.06
C ARG A 227 7.66 -14.57 18.34
N MET A 228 7.75 -13.29 18.02
CA MET A 228 8.94 -12.66 17.45
C MET A 228 10.11 -12.74 18.43
N GLN A 229 9.90 -12.44 19.72
CA GLN A 229 10.91 -12.55 20.78
C GLN A 229 11.38 -13.99 20.98
N LEU A 230 10.45 -14.96 21.11
CA LEU A 230 10.78 -16.38 21.26
C LEU A 230 11.53 -16.92 20.03
N ALA A 231 11.30 -16.36 18.88
CA ALA A 231 12.04 -16.67 17.65
C ALA A 231 13.43 -16.02 17.60
N GLY A 232 13.79 -15.16 18.56
CA GLY A 232 15.05 -14.42 18.57
C GLY A 232 15.17 -13.39 17.46
N MET A 233 14.04 -12.86 16.98
CA MET A 233 14.03 -11.82 15.95
C MET A 233 14.38 -10.47 16.58
N PRO A 234 15.24 -9.64 15.94
CA PRO A 234 15.63 -8.31 16.44
C PRO A 234 14.51 -7.28 16.20
N LEU A 235 13.38 -7.47 16.90
CA LEU A 235 12.22 -6.61 16.86
C LEU A 235 12.41 -5.42 17.80
N LEU A 236 12.37 -4.21 17.28
CA LEU A 236 12.50 -2.97 18.02
C LEU A 236 11.10 -2.32 18.18
N ILE A 237 10.70 -2.07 19.43
CA ILE A 237 9.41 -1.46 19.79
C ILE A 237 9.69 -0.32 20.79
N ASP A 238 9.85 0.91 20.31
CA ASP A 238 10.41 2.06 21.02
C ASP A 238 11.76 1.70 21.69
N ASP A 239 12.55 0.95 20.95
CA ASP A 239 13.82 0.37 21.38
C ASP A 239 14.92 0.63 20.36
N THR A 240 16.18 0.36 20.75
CA THR A 240 17.35 0.67 19.92
C THR A 240 18.30 -0.51 19.82
N MET A 241 19.02 -0.56 18.70
CA MET A 241 20.11 -1.51 18.48
C MET A 241 21.29 -0.79 17.83
N THR A 242 22.49 -0.97 18.37
CA THR A 242 23.71 -0.41 17.80
C THR A 242 24.53 -1.48 17.13
N VAL A 243 24.91 -1.22 15.87
CA VAL A 243 25.80 -2.07 15.07
C VAL A 243 27.05 -1.30 14.67
N THR A 244 28.16 -2.01 14.52
CA THR A 244 29.43 -1.41 14.08
C THR A 244 29.69 -1.79 12.63
N VAL A 245 29.87 -0.79 11.76
CA VAL A 245 30.21 -0.96 10.34
C VAL A 245 31.45 -0.12 10.06
N ARG A 246 32.53 -0.74 9.58
CA ARG A 246 33.81 -0.04 9.24
C ARG A 246 34.32 0.86 10.39
N ASN A 247 34.25 0.37 11.62
CA ASN A 247 34.59 1.06 12.87
C ASN A 247 33.72 2.27 13.25
N GLU A 248 32.62 2.50 12.55
CA GLU A 248 31.61 3.50 12.90
C GLU A 248 30.40 2.85 13.54
N ARG A 249 29.84 3.50 14.56
CA ARG A 249 28.61 3.01 15.20
C ARG A 249 27.40 3.56 14.49
N ILE A 250 26.49 2.68 14.13
CA ILE A 250 25.18 3.00 13.57
C ILE A 250 24.15 2.59 14.59
N GLN A 251 23.35 3.54 15.06
CA GLN A 251 22.24 3.26 15.96
C GLN A 251 20.93 3.19 15.16
N LEU A 252 20.28 2.03 15.24
CA LEU A 252 18.96 1.77 14.67
C LEU A 252 17.93 2.00 15.76
N LEU A 253 17.00 2.92 15.54
CA LEU A 253 15.95 3.26 16.49
C LEU A 253 14.62 2.84 15.89
N GLY A 254 13.95 1.88 16.52
CA GLY A 254 12.69 1.31 16.03
C GLY A 254 11.50 1.89 16.78
N MET A 255 10.60 2.52 16.03
CA MET A 255 9.33 2.99 16.57
C MET A 255 8.32 1.86 16.68
N ARG A 256 7.46 1.94 17.72
CA ARG A 256 6.25 1.12 17.75
C ARG A 256 5.20 1.65 16.76
N TRP A 257 4.28 0.77 16.39
CA TRP A 257 3.02 1.18 15.77
C TRP A 257 2.00 1.56 16.85
N GLY A 258 1.31 2.67 16.70
CA GLY A 258 0.24 3.06 17.60
C GLY A 258 0.65 3.51 19.00
N ALA A 259 -0.34 3.59 19.90
CA ALA A 259 -0.17 4.12 21.24
C ALA A 259 0.64 3.19 22.15
N ALA A 260 1.41 3.77 23.07
CA ALA A 260 2.14 3.01 24.09
C ALA A 260 1.20 2.32 25.11
N SER A 261 -0.04 2.82 25.24
CA SER A 261 -1.09 2.27 26.09
C SER A 261 -2.45 2.29 25.37
N GLY A 262 -3.26 1.29 25.60
CA GLY A 262 -4.58 1.16 24.98
C GLY A 262 -4.58 0.31 23.72
N ASP A 263 -5.38 0.70 22.70
CA ASP A 263 -5.52 -0.09 21.48
C ASP A 263 -4.33 0.17 20.52
N ARG A 264 -3.31 -0.67 20.60
CA ARG A 264 -2.10 -0.64 19.77
C ARG A 264 -2.38 -0.80 18.27
N ARG A 265 -3.55 -1.29 17.86
CA ARG A 265 -3.92 -1.45 16.44
C ARG A 265 -4.25 -0.14 15.74
N ARG A 266 -4.35 0.96 16.50
CA ARG A 266 -4.62 2.30 15.96
C ARG A 266 -3.41 3.19 16.14
N CYS A 267 -3.06 3.96 15.10
CA CYS A 267 -2.00 4.95 15.14
C CYS A 267 -2.58 6.34 14.87
N LYS A 268 -2.33 7.26 15.77
CA LYS A 268 -2.69 8.68 15.65
C LYS A 268 -1.42 9.51 15.46
N PRO A 269 -1.49 10.71 14.89
CA PRO A 269 -0.33 11.60 14.80
C PRO A 269 0.38 11.85 16.15
N ALA A 270 -0.39 11.93 17.23
CA ALA A 270 0.17 12.10 18.58
C ALA A 270 1.00 10.88 19.03
N ASP A 271 0.60 9.67 18.65
CA ASP A 271 1.32 8.44 18.99
C ASP A 271 2.69 8.40 18.31
N LEU A 272 2.77 8.85 17.04
CA LEU A 272 4.03 8.97 16.30
C LEU A 272 4.97 9.97 16.96
N ALA A 273 4.48 11.13 17.36
CA ALA A 273 5.27 12.13 18.07
C ALA A 273 5.76 11.62 19.43
N GLN A 274 4.91 10.88 20.15
CA GLN A 274 5.26 10.27 21.44
C GLN A 274 6.37 9.22 21.30
N SER A 275 6.29 8.34 20.29
CA SER A 275 7.32 7.32 20.03
C SER A 275 8.66 7.98 19.67
N VAL A 276 8.67 9.00 18.81
CA VAL A 276 9.89 9.76 18.52
C VAL A 276 10.46 10.43 19.77
N ALA A 277 9.62 11.03 20.61
CA ALA A 277 10.05 11.66 21.86
C ALA A 277 10.62 10.64 22.87
N ALA A 278 10.11 9.41 22.90
CA ALA A 278 10.62 8.33 23.71
C ALA A 278 12.00 7.81 23.24
N LEU A 279 12.25 7.82 21.92
CA LEU A 279 13.51 7.38 21.33
C LEU A 279 14.59 8.45 21.33
N GLN A 280 14.25 9.73 21.31
CA GLN A 280 15.21 10.82 21.26
C GLN A 280 16.25 10.79 22.39
N PRO A 281 15.90 10.59 23.69
CA PRO A 281 16.87 10.50 24.78
C PRO A 281 17.73 9.24 24.75
N GLN A 282 17.34 8.22 23.99
CA GLN A 282 18.10 6.98 23.83
C GLN A 282 19.21 7.09 22.77
N ARG A 283 19.33 8.25 22.10
CA ARG A 283 20.39 8.45 21.11
C ARG A 283 21.76 8.40 21.73
N GLU A 284 22.61 7.56 21.15
CA GLU A 284 24.00 7.41 21.60
C GLU A 284 24.90 8.49 20.98
N ALA A 285 25.66 9.18 21.83
CA ALA A 285 26.66 10.14 21.36
C ALA A 285 27.72 9.46 20.46
N GLY A 286 27.99 10.04 19.32
CA GLY A 286 28.95 9.53 18.34
C GLY A 286 28.47 8.33 17.53
N ALA A 287 27.22 7.91 17.62
CA ALA A 287 26.62 6.96 16.70
C ALA A 287 25.78 7.66 15.63
N PHE A 288 25.80 7.15 14.41
CA PHE A 288 24.94 7.67 13.32
C PHE A 288 23.52 7.07 13.47
N PRO A 289 22.49 7.89 13.74
CA PRO A 289 21.15 7.38 14.00
C PRO A 289 20.34 7.19 12.71
N ILE A 290 19.67 6.04 12.59
CA ILE A 290 18.67 5.74 11.57
C ILE A 290 17.36 5.40 12.28
N LEU A 291 16.29 6.15 11.98
CA LEU A 291 14.96 5.90 12.53
C LEU A 291 14.16 4.99 11.62
N LEU A 292 13.57 3.95 12.20
CA LEU A 292 12.65 3.05 11.53
C LEU A 292 11.24 3.32 12.06
N GLY A 293 10.33 3.72 11.17
CA GLY A 293 8.93 3.97 11.54
C GLY A 293 8.01 3.50 10.43
N HIS A 294 7.09 2.59 10.71
CA HIS A 294 6.23 2.03 9.66
C HIS A 294 5.38 3.10 8.98
N HIS A 295 4.72 3.99 9.74
CA HIS A 295 3.89 5.06 9.17
C HIS A 295 4.74 6.28 8.77
N PRO A 296 4.72 6.73 7.50
CA PRO A 296 5.63 7.78 7.00
C PRO A 296 5.40 9.17 7.63
N HIS A 297 4.26 9.45 8.24
CA HIS A 297 4.04 10.71 8.96
C HIS A 297 4.86 10.83 10.25
N CYS A 298 5.58 9.79 10.67
CA CYS A 298 6.61 9.89 11.72
C CYS A 298 7.75 10.85 11.32
N PHE A 299 7.87 11.18 10.05
CA PHE A 299 8.94 12.04 9.55
C PHE A 299 8.88 13.47 10.07
N ASP A 300 7.70 14.06 10.22
CA ASP A 300 7.60 15.42 10.76
C ASP A 300 8.21 15.53 12.17
N PRO A 301 7.82 14.72 13.17
CA PRO A 301 8.47 14.74 14.48
C PRO A 301 9.93 14.25 14.45
N ALA A 302 10.29 13.30 13.57
CA ALA A 302 11.66 12.83 13.42
C ALA A 302 12.60 13.93 12.90
N ALA A 303 12.17 14.69 11.88
CA ALA A 303 12.92 15.81 11.35
C ALA A 303 13.07 16.93 12.39
N ALA A 304 12.02 17.23 13.14
CA ALA A 304 12.07 18.20 14.26
C ALA A 304 13.05 17.75 15.37
N ALA A 305 13.15 16.43 15.61
CA ALA A 305 14.11 15.84 16.55
C ALA A 305 15.54 15.70 15.97
N GLY A 306 15.77 16.07 14.70
CA GLY A 306 17.08 16.06 14.06
C GLY A 306 17.59 14.67 13.66
N PHE A 307 16.69 13.72 13.33
CA PHE A 307 17.07 12.44 12.72
C PHE A 307 17.47 12.66 11.26
N PRO A 308 18.71 12.28 10.86
CA PRO A 308 19.18 12.51 9.48
C PRO A 308 18.51 11.60 8.46
N LEU A 309 18.12 10.38 8.86
CA LEU A 309 17.49 9.39 8.00
C LEU A 309 16.34 8.68 8.71
N THR A 310 15.19 8.62 8.05
CA THR A 310 14.01 7.85 8.46
C THR A 310 13.61 6.90 7.32
N LEU A 311 13.30 5.65 7.65
CA LEU A 311 12.80 4.66 6.71
C LEU A 311 11.37 4.26 7.08
N SER A 312 10.47 4.19 6.09
CA SER A 312 9.05 3.87 6.28
C SER A 312 8.47 3.03 5.15
N GLY A 313 7.32 2.40 5.42
CA GLY A 313 6.52 1.66 4.45
C GLY A 313 5.06 2.10 4.46
N HIS A 314 4.14 1.15 4.72
CA HIS A 314 2.71 1.31 4.99
C HIS A 314 1.83 1.72 3.80
N THR A 315 2.27 2.61 2.96
CA THR A 315 1.43 3.25 1.92
C THR A 315 1.28 2.43 0.64
N HIS A 316 2.22 1.50 0.38
CA HIS A 316 2.31 0.71 -0.84
C HIS A 316 2.31 1.51 -2.15
N GLY A 317 2.64 2.81 -2.12
CA GLY A 317 2.38 3.70 -3.25
C GLY A 317 0.89 3.77 -3.63
N GLY A 318 -0.02 3.41 -2.70
CA GLY A 318 -1.46 3.29 -2.92
C GLY A 318 -1.88 2.04 -3.69
N GLN A 319 -0.97 1.15 -4.10
CA GLN A 319 -1.17 -0.04 -4.95
C GLN A 319 -1.91 0.19 -6.28
N LEU A 320 -2.57 1.33 -6.46
CA LEU A 320 -3.27 1.74 -7.68
C LEU A 320 -2.73 3.11 -8.11
N MET A 321 -1.96 3.13 -9.20
CA MET A 321 -1.38 4.35 -9.75
C MET A 321 -1.77 4.50 -11.23
N LEU A 322 -1.85 5.74 -11.69
CA LEU A 322 -2.02 6.08 -13.11
C LEU A 322 -0.72 5.88 -13.88
N SER A 323 0.41 6.23 -13.27
CA SER A 323 1.77 5.99 -13.74
C SER A 323 2.66 5.67 -12.55
N ASN A 324 3.96 5.39 -12.78
CA ASN A 324 4.92 5.14 -11.69
C ASN A 324 5.12 6.33 -10.74
N GLU A 325 4.66 7.53 -11.10
CA GLU A 325 4.83 8.76 -10.35
C GLU A 325 3.51 9.43 -9.94
N ILE A 326 2.40 9.05 -10.58
CA ILE A 326 1.08 9.67 -10.36
C ILE A 326 0.13 8.62 -9.83
N GLY A 327 -0.39 8.86 -8.64
CA GLY A 327 -1.36 7.96 -8.00
C GLY A 327 -2.30 8.69 -7.07
N PHE A 328 -3.13 7.91 -6.38
CA PHE A 328 -4.09 8.42 -5.41
C PHE A 328 -3.47 8.64 -4.02
N GLY A 329 -2.21 8.24 -3.81
CA GLY A 329 -1.49 8.39 -2.54
C GLY A 329 -1.56 9.79 -1.94
N PRO A 330 -1.33 10.88 -2.71
CA PRO A 330 -1.41 12.25 -2.19
C PRO A 330 -2.77 12.69 -1.64
N LEU A 331 -3.85 11.99 -1.97
CA LEU A 331 -5.18 12.25 -1.40
C LEU A 331 -5.31 11.78 0.07
N PHE A 332 -4.44 10.84 0.49
CA PHE A 332 -4.52 10.21 1.79
C PHE A 332 -3.28 10.46 2.64
N TYR A 333 -2.09 10.61 2.00
CA TYR A 333 -0.80 10.69 2.66
C TYR A 333 0.03 11.85 2.11
N ARG A 334 0.59 12.67 2.99
CA ARG A 334 1.57 13.71 2.62
C ARG A 334 2.86 13.05 2.10
N TYR A 335 3.29 11.96 2.73
CA TYR A 335 4.44 11.16 2.35
C TYR A 335 3.94 9.76 1.94
N TRP A 336 4.04 9.40 0.68
CA TRP A 336 3.36 8.20 0.18
C TRP A 336 4.23 7.26 -0.67
N SER A 337 5.34 7.72 -1.25
CA SER A 337 6.26 6.92 -2.05
C SER A 337 7.54 7.71 -2.35
N GLY A 338 8.71 7.07 -2.31
CA GLY A 338 9.98 7.65 -2.71
C GLY A 338 10.68 8.45 -1.61
N VAL A 339 11.41 9.50 -1.99
CA VAL A 339 12.29 10.25 -1.09
C VAL A 339 11.75 11.64 -0.80
N TYR A 340 11.73 12.02 0.46
CA TYR A 340 11.34 13.35 0.94
C TYR A 340 12.46 13.96 1.75
N ARG A 341 12.53 15.31 1.76
CA ARG A 341 13.57 16.05 2.48
C ARG A 341 12.96 17.20 3.28
N GLN A 342 13.46 17.39 4.50
CA GLN A 342 13.13 18.52 5.37
C GLN A 342 14.39 18.96 6.12
N GLY A 343 14.98 20.08 5.72
CA GLY A 343 16.29 20.48 6.23
C GLY A 343 17.36 19.44 5.93
N ILE A 344 18.06 18.98 6.95
CA ILE A 344 19.08 17.92 6.86
C ILE A 344 18.48 16.51 6.88
N SER A 345 17.21 16.37 7.24
CA SER A 345 16.52 15.09 7.41
C SER A 345 15.96 14.56 6.11
N GLN A 346 16.05 13.27 5.90
CA GLN A 346 15.52 12.57 4.74
C GLN A 346 14.66 11.40 5.16
N LEU A 347 13.57 11.21 4.42
CA LEU A 347 12.66 10.07 4.56
C LEU A 347 12.67 9.26 3.28
N VAL A 348 12.72 7.94 3.41
CA VAL A 348 12.47 7.00 2.31
C VAL A 348 11.22 6.22 2.62
N VAL A 349 10.22 6.30 1.72
CA VAL A 349 8.96 5.55 1.82
C VAL A 349 8.95 4.46 0.76
N SER A 350 8.92 3.20 1.21
CA SER A 350 8.84 2.03 0.35
C SER A 350 7.41 1.77 -0.14
N ASN A 351 7.26 1.30 -1.37
CA ASN A 351 5.99 0.78 -1.90
C ASN A 351 5.67 -0.64 -1.40
N GLY A 352 6.49 -1.19 -0.50
CA GLY A 352 6.36 -2.55 -0.05
C GLY A 352 6.72 -3.60 -1.08
N VAL A 353 7.23 -4.74 -0.65
CA VAL A 353 7.61 -5.85 -1.54
C VAL A 353 6.49 -6.88 -1.71
N GLY A 354 5.51 -6.88 -0.81
CA GLY A 354 4.34 -7.73 -0.87
C GLY A 354 3.02 -6.97 -1.12
N ASN A 355 1.90 -7.64 -0.89
CA ASN A 355 0.58 -7.12 -1.22
C ASN A 355 -0.41 -7.41 -0.09
N TRP A 356 -1.16 -6.40 0.35
CA TRP A 356 -2.22 -6.53 1.35
C TRP A 356 -3.62 -6.64 0.73
N PHE A 357 -3.78 -6.32 -0.57
CA PHE A 357 -5.03 -6.54 -1.30
C PHE A 357 -4.77 -6.96 -2.76
N PRO A 358 -5.77 -7.52 -3.47
CA PRO A 358 -5.57 -8.29 -4.70
C PRO A 358 -5.34 -7.46 -5.97
N LEU A 359 -4.96 -6.21 -5.85
CA LEU A 359 -4.76 -5.32 -7.00
C LEU A 359 -3.44 -4.55 -6.85
N ARG A 360 -2.57 -4.66 -7.86
CA ARG A 360 -1.41 -3.80 -8.01
C ARG A 360 -1.33 -3.32 -9.45
N ILE A 361 -1.49 -2.03 -9.66
CA ILE A 361 -1.49 -1.41 -10.99
C ILE A 361 -0.55 -0.21 -10.97
N ASN A 362 0.52 -0.27 -11.76
CA ASN A 362 1.54 0.78 -11.90
C ASN A 362 2.20 1.26 -10.58
N ALA A 363 1.99 0.56 -9.48
CA ALA A 363 2.65 0.78 -8.19
C ALA A 363 3.61 -0.40 -7.96
N PRO A 364 4.82 -0.39 -8.50
CA PRO A 364 5.70 -1.55 -8.48
C PRO A 364 6.05 -1.92 -7.04
N ALA A 365 5.88 -3.21 -6.70
CA ALA A 365 6.43 -3.76 -5.48
C ALA A 365 7.96 -3.69 -5.55
N GLU A 366 8.62 -3.44 -4.42
CA GLU A 366 10.05 -3.16 -4.46
C GLU A 366 10.81 -3.56 -3.19
N ILE A 367 12.07 -3.92 -3.41
CA ILE A 367 13.12 -3.91 -2.39
C ILE A 367 13.96 -2.67 -2.69
N ILE A 368 14.13 -1.77 -1.75
CA ILE A 368 14.96 -0.60 -1.93
C ILE A 368 16.41 -0.95 -1.60
N GLN A 369 17.30 -0.76 -2.58
CA GLN A 369 18.74 -0.80 -2.39
C GLN A 369 19.23 0.61 -2.15
N LEU A 370 19.32 0.99 -0.88
CA LEU A 370 19.77 2.30 -0.47
C LEU A 370 21.28 2.34 -0.34
N THR A 371 21.91 3.36 -0.95
CA THR A 371 23.34 3.64 -0.77
C THR A 371 23.48 5.05 -0.20
N LEU A 372 24.10 5.16 0.97
CA LEU A 372 24.34 6.44 1.62
C LEU A 372 25.67 7.01 1.17
N HIS A 373 25.67 8.27 0.80
CA HIS A 373 26.86 9.05 0.46
C HIS A 373 26.99 10.27 1.36
N ARG A 374 28.20 10.66 1.62
CA ARG A 374 28.50 11.89 2.35
C ARG A 374 28.14 13.10 1.48
N ALA A 375 27.37 14.06 2.05
CA ALA A 375 27.02 15.31 1.41
C ALA A 375 28.19 16.32 1.48
#